data_e0dba05127da2390c9ae1eb8cf3b0b61
#
_entry.id   e0dba05127da2390c9ae1eb8cf3b0b61
#
_cell.length_a   1.000
_cell.length_b   1.000
_cell.length_c   1.000
_cell.angle_alpha   90.00
_cell.angle_beta   90.00
_cell.angle_gamma   90.00
#
_symmetry.space_group_name_H-M   'P 1'
#
loop_
_entity.id
_entity.type
_entity.pdbx_description
1 polymer ?
#
loop_
_entity_poly.entity_id
_entity_poly.type
_entity_poly.pdbx_seq_one_letter_code
_entity_poly.pdbx_strand_id
1 'polypeptide(L)'
;MKHILLYFLLLTSPLISFAQVENDENQETSTNSKDVAWDFIYDLNDNEIPYDVILSKWVIVNEPSDELYDYLEVSLEEIRLNLSFKNIEQIEIKSYNELPRKEIRDIDPEGLNVNNMFFIYYKNRLVTSIYVEGDKIGSFTLVSKGNEMAHFVTY
;
A
#
# COMPACT_ATOMS: atom_id res chain seq x y z
N MET A 1 33.97 61.17 46.21
CA MET A 1 33.56 61.02 44.78
C MET A 1 33.60 59.55 44.45
N LYS A 2 32.42 58.91 44.38
CA LYS A 2 32.32 57.50 44.18
C LYS A 2 31.67 57.29 42.77
N HIS A 3 32.41 56.67 41.85
CA HIS A 3 31.93 56.32 40.52
C HIS A 3 31.10 55.05 40.62
N ILE A 4 29.80 55.13 40.30
CA ILE A 4 28.91 54.01 40.18
C ILE A 4 28.98 53.57 38.72
N LEU A 5 29.57 52.40 38.51
CA LEU A 5 29.63 51.75 37.20
C LEU A 5 28.34 50.88 36.99
N LEU A 6 27.46 51.30 36.10
CA LEU A 6 26.23 50.62 35.80
C LEU A 6 26.53 49.56 34.75
N TYR A 7 26.52 48.27 35.13
CA TYR A 7 26.62 47.16 34.20
C TYR A 7 25.24 46.89 33.56
N PHE A 8 25.14 47.17 32.28
CA PHE A 8 24.00 46.78 31.44
C PHE A 8 24.21 45.32 31.04
N LEU A 9 23.48 44.39 31.67
CA LEU A 9 23.45 42.96 31.32
C LEU A 9 22.47 42.79 30.16
N LEU A 10 23.01 42.67 28.95
CA LEU A 10 22.24 42.31 27.75
C LEU A 10 21.88 40.81 27.84
N LEU A 11 20.62 40.53 28.20
CA LEU A 11 20.03 39.21 28.10
C LEU A 11 19.74 38.92 26.60
N THR A 12 20.63 38.22 25.94
CA THR A 12 20.36 37.60 24.64
C THR A 12 19.58 36.33 24.85
N SER A 13 18.27 36.39 24.64
CA SER A 13 17.43 35.21 24.59
C SER A 13 17.74 34.42 23.30
N PRO A 14 18.06 33.12 23.36
CA PRO A 14 18.10 32.32 22.15
C PRO A 14 16.67 32.12 21.65
N LEU A 15 16.37 32.62 20.44
CA LEU A 15 15.21 32.24 19.69
C LEU A 15 15.35 30.75 19.32
N ILE A 16 14.69 29.89 20.10
CA ILE A 16 14.50 28.50 19.74
C ILE A 16 13.50 28.50 18.60
N SER A 17 14.02 28.41 17.39
CA SER A 17 13.23 28.13 16.20
C SER A 17 12.70 26.70 16.35
N PHE A 18 11.43 26.54 16.73
CA PHE A 18 10.74 25.28 16.54
C PHE A 18 10.57 25.08 15.03
N ALA A 19 11.49 24.34 14.42
CA ALA A 19 11.21 23.72 13.15
C ALA A 19 9.99 22.82 13.37
N GLN A 20 8.85 23.19 12.80
CA GLN A 20 7.75 22.24 12.63
C GLN A 20 8.31 21.09 11.79
N VAL A 21 8.51 19.96 12.46
CA VAL A 21 8.60 18.68 11.78
C VAL A 21 7.20 18.45 11.24
N GLU A 22 6.99 18.75 9.97
CA GLU A 22 5.88 18.16 9.22
C GLU A 22 6.11 16.65 9.30
N ASN A 23 5.40 16.01 10.21
CA ASN A 23 5.34 14.56 10.26
C ASN A 23 4.68 14.13 8.94
N ASP A 24 5.47 13.47 8.14
CA ASP A 24 5.05 12.86 6.90
C ASP A 24 4.21 11.61 7.25
N GLU A 25 2.98 11.83 7.76
CA GLU A 25 2.02 10.77 8.09
C GLU A 25 1.79 9.81 6.90
N ASN A 26 2.02 10.31 5.68
CA ASN A 26 1.90 9.51 4.47
C ASN A 26 3.01 8.46 4.32
N GLN A 27 4.19 8.68 4.92
CA GLN A 27 5.33 7.77 4.76
C GLN A 27 5.23 6.57 5.71
N GLU A 28 4.76 6.77 6.95
CA GLU A 28 4.49 5.67 7.90
C GLU A 28 3.33 4.79 7.40
N THR A 29 2.24 5.40 6.90
CA THR A 29 1.09 4.67 6.35
C THR A 29 1.49 3.82 5.15
N SER A 30 2.34 4.36 4.24
CA SER A 30 2.80 3.64 3.05
C SER A 30 3.68 2.43 3.39
N THR A 31 4.55 2.52 4.39
CA THR A 31 5.41 1.40 4.82
C THR A 31 4.56 0.27 5.40
N ASN A 32 3.63 0.59 6.28
CA ASN A 32 2.74 -0.41 6.87
C ASN A 32 1.83 -1.07 5.81
N SER A 33 1.28 -0.30 4.87
CA SER A 33 0.44 -0.85 3.80
C SER A 33 1.23 -1.78 2.86
N LYS A 34 2.51 -1.50 2.61
CA LYS A 34 3.39 -2.37 1.82
C LYS A 34 3.66 -3.69 2.53
N ASP A 35 3.83 -3.66 3.86
CA ASP A 35 4.00 -4.86 4.67
C ASP A 35 2.73 -5.72 4.65
N VAL A 36 1.55 -5.11 4.76
CA VAL A 36 0.26 -5.81 4.62
C VAL A 36 0.14 -6.51 3.26
N ALA A 37 0.51 -5.81 2.17
CA ALA A 37 0.51 -6.40 0.83
C ALA A 37 1.50 -7.56 0.72
N TRP A 38 2.67 -7.47 1.37
CA TRP A 38 3.67 -8.53 1.39
C TRP A 38 3.18 -9.75 2.16
N ASP A 39 2.66 -9.56 3.36
CA ASP A 39 2.16 -10.63 4.21
C ASP A 39 0.98 -11.37 3.56
N PHE A 40 0.08 -10.63 2.89
CA PHE A 40 -0.99 -11.23 2.09
C PHE A 40 -0.45 -12.12 0.97
N ILE A 41 0.52 -11.66 0.19
CA ILE A 41 1.14 -12.43 -0.90
C ILE A 41 1.88 -13.66 -0.34
N TYR A 42 2.53 -13.52 0.81
CA TYR A 42 3.24 -14.60 1.46
C TYR A 42 2.29 -15.71 1.92
N ASP A 43 1.20 -15.34 2.62
CA ASP A 43 0.16 -16.28 3.02
C ASP A 43 -0.53 -16.92 1.81
N LEU A 44 -0.81 -16.12 0.76
CA LEU A 44 -1.45 -16.63 -0.47
C LEU A 44 -0.55 -17.64 -1.20
N ASN A 45 0.77 -17.50 -1.11
CA ASN A 45 1.70 -18.45 -1.73
C ASN A 45 1.83 -19.77 -0.95
N ASP A 46 1.36 -19.83 0.30
CA ASP A 46 1.32 -21.04 1.10
C ASP A 46 0.12 -21.91 0.70
N ASN A 47 0.40 -23.09 0.11
CA ASN A 47 -0.63 -24.01 -0.34
C ASN A 47 -1.40 -24.70 0.82
N GLU A 48 -0.88 -24.64 2.03
CA GLU A 48 -1.53 -25.21 3.22
C GLU A 48 -2.64 -24.30 3.77
N ILE A 49 -2.67 -23.01 3.38
CA ILE A 49 -3.69 -22.05 3.82
C ILE A 49 -4.87 -22.07 2.85
N PRO A 50 -6.08 -22.49 3.28
CA PRO A 50 -7.28 -22.46 2.44
C PRO A 50 -7.70 -21.04 2.03
N TYR A 51 -8.39 -20.89 0.89
CA TYR A 51 -8.79 -19.57 0.37
C TYR A 51 -9.79 -18.84 1.27
N ASP A 52 -10.72 -19.55 1.89
CA ASP A 52 -11.66 -18.98 2.85
C ASP A 52 -10.94 -18.38 4.08
N VAL A 53 -9.84 -19.01 4.51
CA VAL A 53 -8.98 -18.46 5.57
C VAL A 53 -8.25 -17.21 5.09
N ILE A 54 -7.73 -17.19 3.85
CA ILE A 54 -7.11 -16.01 3.25
C ILE A 54 -8.13 -14.86 3.16
N LEU A 55 -9.33 -15.13 2.66
CA LEU A 55 -10.39 -14.13 2.53
C LEU A 55 -10.75 -13.55 3.89
N SER A 56 -11.02 -14.39 4.89
CA SER A 56 -11.41 -13.93 6.22
C SER A 56 -10.32 -13.17 6.96
N LYS A 57 -9.06 -13.57 6.77
CA LYS A 57 -7.92 -12.92 7.41
C LYS A 57 -7.59 -11.57 6.78
N TRP A 58 -7.59 -11.51 5.45
CA TRP A 58 -6.98 -10.40 4.74
C TRP A 58 -7.96 -9.47 4.03
N VAL A 59 -9.08 -9.97 3.50
CA VAL A 59 -9.88 -9.22 2.53
C VAL A 59 -11.07 -8.52 3.18
N ILE A 60 -11.29 -7.26 2.81
CA ILE A 60 -12.50 -6.52 3.16
C ILE A 60 -13.60 -6.92 2.17
N VAL A 61 -14.73 -7.41 2.70
CA VAL A 61 -15.94 -7.70 1.93
C VAL A 61 -17.10 -6.95 2.56
N ASN A 62 -17.56 -5.88 1.91
CA ASN A 62 -18.61 -4.99 2.45
C ASN A 62 -20.02 -5.55 2.22
N GLU A 63 -20.25 -6.16 1.05
CA GLU A 63 -21.55 -6.72 0.67
C GLU A 63 -21.41 -8.21 0.35
N PRO A 64 -21.32 -9.09 1.37
CA PRO A 64 -21.05 -10.50 1.17
C PRO A 64 -22.20 -11.21 0.45
N SER A 65 -21.88 -12.02 -0.56
CA SER A 65 -22.79 -12.97 -1.21
C SER A 65 -22.00 -14.23 -1.60
N ASP A 66 -22.73 -15.34 -1.79
CA ASP A 66 -22.09 -16.60 -2.21
C ASP A 66 -21.38 -16.44 -3.56
N GLU A 67 -22.01 -15.73 -4.50
CA GLU A 67 -21.44 -15.47 -5.83
C GLU A 67 -20.15 -14.61 -5.73
N LEU A 68 -20.11 -13.65 -4.80
CA LEU A 68 -18.92 -12.84 -4.60
C LEU A 68 -17.78 -13.69 -4.01
N TYR A 69 -18.07 -14.52 -3.00
CA TYR A 69 -17.06 -15.40 -2.42
C TYR A 69 -16.52 -16.40 -3.44
N ASP A 70 -17.39 -17.03 -4.26
CA ASP A 70 -16.96 -17.92 -5.35
C ASP A 70 -16.03 -17.20 -6.32
N TYR A 71 -16.38 -15.96 -6.70
CA TYR A 71 -15.54 -15.14 -7.59
C TYR A 71 -14.17 -14.81 -6.95
N LEU A 72 -14.16 -14.43 -5.66
CA LEU A 72 -12.94 -14.09 -4.95
C LEU A 72 -12.02 -15.31 -4.78
N GLU A 73 -12.59 -16.47 -4.45
CA GLU A 73 -11.81 -17.72 -4.34
C GLU A 73 -11.15 -18.10 -5.66
N VAL A 74 -11.88 -18.06 -6.76
CA VAL A 74 -11.33 -18.33 -8.11
C VAL A 74 -10.23 -17.34 -8.46
N SER A 75 -10.41 -16.05 -8.11
CA SER A 75 -9.40 -15.03 -8.37
C SER A 75 -8.14 -15.26 -7.53
N LEU A 76 -8.27 -15.68 -6.27
CA LEU A 76 -7.12 -16.04 -5.42
C LEU A 76 -6.42 -17.30 -5.95
N GLU A 77 -7.18 -18.29 -6.43
CA GLU A 77 -6.63 -19.50 -7.04
C GLU A 77 -5.75 -19.15 -8.25
N GLU A 78 -6.20 -18.27 -9.13
CA GLU A 78 -5.41 -17.81 -10.29
C GLU A 78 -4.12 -17.12 -9.87
N ILE A 79 -4.17 -16.26 -8.84
CA ILE A 79 -2.97 -15.58 -8.34
C ILE A 79 -2.02 -16.60 -7.70
N ARG A 80 -2.51 -17.50 -6.85
CA ARG A 80 -1.71 -18.57 -6.22
C ARG A 80 -1.04 -19.46 -7.26
N LEU A 81 -1.79 -19.90 -8.26
CA LEU A 81 -1.25 -20.71 -9.37
C LEU A 81 -0.13 -19.95 -10.08
N ASN A 82 -0.32 -18.66 -10.32
CA ASN A 82 0.69 -17.82 -10.94
C ASN A 82 1.93 -17.66 -10.04
N LEU A 83 1.78 -17.56 -8.73
CA LEU A 83 2.87 -17.48 -7.75
C LEU A 83 3.63 -18.79 -7.62
N SER A 84 2.95 -19.95 -7.66
CA SER A 84 3.53 -21.29 -7.41
C SER A 84 4.70 -21.67 -8.33
N PHE A 85 4.78 -21.04 -9.51
CA PHE A 85 5.89 -21.23 -10.46
C PHE A 85 7.03 -20.19 -10.28
N LYS A 86 6.98 -19.38 -9.22
CA LYS A 86 7.94 -18.31 -9.00
C LYS A 86 8.67 -18.49 -7.66
N ASN A 87 9.91 -18.02 -7.62
CA ASN A 87 10.60 -17.91 -6.34
C ASN A 87 10.08 -16.66 -5.62
N ILE A 88 9.42 -16.86 -4.49
CA ILE A 88 8.82 -15.78 -3.68
C ILE A 88 9.88 -14.73 -3.27
N GLU A 89 11.13 -15.12 -3.04
CA GLU A 89 12.23 -14.21 -2.69
C GLU A 89 12.64 -13.26 -3.84
N GLN A 90 12.19 -13.53 -5.07
CA GLN A 90 12.42 -12.70 -6.25
C GLN A 90 11.19 -11.85 -6.63
N ILE A 91 10.17 -11.89 -5.81
CA ILE A 91 9.01 -11.01 -5.94
C ILE A 91 9.41 -9.60 -5.52
N GLU A 92 9.01 -8.62 -6.31
CA GLU A 92 9.17 -7.20 -6.00
C GLU A 92 7.80 -6.57 -5.82
N ILE A 93 7.60 -5.86 -4.72
CA ILE A 93 6.40 -5.03 -4.50
C ILE A 93 6.77 -3.58 -4.75
N LYS A 94 6.12 -2.97 -5.73
CA LYS A 94 6.29 -1.56 -6.08
C LYS A 94 5.03 -0.79 -5.77
N SER A 95 5.16 0.35 -5.10
CA SER A 95 4.05 1.28 -4.92
C SER A 95 3.72 2.01 -6.23
N TYR A 96 2.53 2.58 -6.32
CA TYR A 96 2.11 3.41 -7.44
C TYR A 96 3.14 4.49 -7.79
N ASN A 97 3.72 5.13 -6.78
CA ASN A 97 4.68 6.22 -6.96
C ASN A 97 6.08 5.75 -7.40
N GLU A 98 6.40 4.47 -7.21
CA GLU A 98 7.67 3.88 -7.68
C GLU A 98 7.61 3.47 -9.16
N LEU A 99 6.42 3.41 -9.75
CA LEU A 99 6.25 2.98 -11.13
C LEU A 99 6.49 4.12 -12.14
N PRO A 100 7.03 3.79 -13.32
CA PRO A 100 7.14 4.74 -14.40
C PRO A 100 5.76 5.29 -14.82
N ARG A 101 5.69 6.58 -15.15
CA ARG A 101 4.44 7.23 -15.55
C ARG A 101 3.68 6.50 -16.67
N LYS A 102 4.38 5.82 -17.58
CA LYS A 102 3.77 5.02 -18.67
C LYS A 102 2.99 3.80 -18.17
N GLU A 103 3.32 3.29 -16.98
CA GLU A 103 2.68 2.09 -16.40
C GLU A 103 1.45 2.43 -15.54
N ILE A 104 1.40 3.67 -15.04
CA ILE A 104 0.31 4.13 -14.15
C ILE A 104 -0.66 5.10 -14.83
N ARG A 105 -0.33 5.66 -16.01
CA ARG A 105 -1.16 6.67 -16.69
C ARG A 105 -2.57 6.17 -17.04
N ASP A 106 -2.70 4.86 -17.25
CA ASP A 106 -3.93 4.21 -17.68
C ASP A 106 -4.67 3.59 -16.46
N ILE A 107 -4.24 3.91 -15.23
CA ILE A 107 -4.89 3.53 -13.97
C ILE A 107 -5.70 4.71 -13.46
N ASP A 108 -7.00 4.50 -13.30
CA ASP A 108 -7.91 5.46 -12.67
C ASP A 108 -8.04 5.09 -11.18
N PRO A 109 -7.57 5.95 -10.27
CA PRO A 109 -7.69 5.69 -8.83
C PRO A 109 -9.12 5.70 -8.30
N GLU A 110 -10.07 6.34 -9.00
CA GLU A 110 -11.48 6.50 -8.56
C GLU A 110 -11.64 7.04 -7.12
N GLY A 111 -10.73 7.91 -6.71
CA GLY A 111 -10.72 8.51 -5.37
C GLY A 111 -10.01 7.66 -4.30
N LEU A 112 -9.52 6.47 -4.62
CA LEU A 112 -8.70 5.66 -3.73
C LEU A 112 -7.32 6.30 -3.52
N ASN A 113 -6.73 6.08 -2.35
CA ASN A 113 -5.40 6.59 -2.03
C ASN A 113 -4.33 5.83 -2.82
N VAL A 114 -3.66 6.51 -3.75
CA VAL A 114 -2.61 5.91 -4.60
C VAL A 114 -1.41 5.40 -3.79
N ASN A 115 -1.16 5.93 -2.59
CA ASN A 115 -0.08 5.45 -1.72
C ASN A 115 -0.33 4.03 -1.19
N ASN A 116 -1.58 3.56 -1.27
CA ASN A 116 -2.00 2.23 -0.84
C ASN A 116 -2.16 1.26 -2.02
N MET A 117 -1.75 1.65 -3.22
CA MET A 117 -1.77 0.80 -4.42
C MET A 117 -0.40 0.18 -4.64
N PHE A 118 -0.37 -1.15 -4.69
CA PHE A 118 0.85 -1.94 -4.86
C PHE A 118 0.75 -2.87 -6.06
N PHE A 119 1.88 -3.06 -6.72
CA PHE A 119 2.01 -3.86 -7.94
C PHE A 119 3.09 -4.91 -7.70
N ILE A 120 2.70 -6.16 -7.86
CA ILE A 120 3.52 -7.32 -7.55
C ILE A 120 4.19 -7.78 -8.83
N TYR A 121 5.50 -7.73 -8.87
CA TYR A 121 6.30 -8.08 -10.04
C TYR A 121 7.16 -9.32 -9.79
N TYR A 122 7.36 -10.09 -10.83
CA TYR A 122 8.37 -11.13 -10.91
C TYR A 122 9.16 -10.97 -12.20
N LYS A 123 10.47 -10.72 -12.10
CA LYS A 123 11.35 -10.50 -13.25
C LYS A 123 10.78 -9.48 -14.27
N ASN A 124 10.37 -8.32 -13.77
CA ASN A 124 9.77 -7.21 -14.52
C ASN A 124 8.42 -7.54 -15.21
N ARG A 125 7.72 -8.61 -14.81
CA ARG A 125 6.36 -8.92 -15.27
C ARG A 125 5.41 -8.75 -14.12
N LEU A 126 4.33 -8.03 -14.34
CA LEU A 126 3.24 -7.89 -13.37
C LEU A 126 2.60 -9.26 -13.11
N VAL A 127 2.47 -9.62 -11.84
CA VAL A 127 1.81 -10.84 -11.36
C VAL A 127 0.38 -10.53 -10.94
N THR A 128 0.22 -9.51 -10.08
CA THR A 128 -1.07 -9.00 -9.61
C THR A 128 -0.91 -7.57 -9.10
N SER A 129 -2.04 -6.92 -8.81
CA SER A 129 -2.09 -5.58 -8.22
C SER A 129 -2.95 -5.63 -6.96
N ILE A 130 -2.61 -4.87 -5.94
CA ILE A 130 -3.25 -4.90 -4.64
C ILE A 130 -3.54 -3.46 -4.19
N TYR A 131 -4.74 -3.23 -3.68
CA TYR A 131 -5.10 -2.04 -2.92
C TYR A 131 -5.26 -2.40 -1.45
N VAL A 132 -4.57 -1.69 -0.59
CA VAL A 132 -4.60 -1.89 0.87
C VAL A 132 -5.47 -0.81 1.51
N GLU A 133 -6.34 -1.21 2.43
CA GLU A 133 -7.18 -0.33 3.22
C GLU A 133 -6.98 -0.64 4.71
N GLY A 134 -6.29 0.26 5.41
CA GLY A 134 -5.88 0.02 6.79
C GLY A 134 -4.89 -1.14 6.89
N ASP A 135 -5.27 -2.18 7.60
CA ASP A 135 -4.51 -3.42 7.78
C ASP A 135 -5.04 -4.61 6.95
N LYS A 136 -5.87 -4.32 5.95
CA LYS A 136 -6.56 -5.31 5.12
C LYS A 136 -6.38 -5.02 3.62
N ILE A 137 -6.79 -5.98 2.82
CA ILE A 137 -6.83 -5.88 1.36
C ILE A 137 -8.23 -5.41 0.95
N GLY A 138 -8.31 -4.19 0.43
CA GLY A 138 -9.54 -3.63 -0.12
C GLY A 138 -9.81 -4.13 -1.55
N SER A 139 -8.75 -4.50 -2.28
CA SER A 139 -8.87 -5.12 -3.61
C SER A 139 -7.57 -5.84 -4.00
N PHE A 140 -7.71 -6.94 -4.70
CA PHE A 140 -6.63 -7.60 -5.46
C PHE A 140 -7.01 -7.79 -6.94
N THR A 141 -8.03 -7.06 -7.39
CA THR A 141 -8.57 -7.12 -8.75
C THR A 141 -8.45 -5.75 -9.42
N LEU A 142 -7.60 -5.67 -10.44
CA LEU A 142 -7.47 -4.50 -11.31
C LEU A 142 -8.09 -4.83 -12.67
N VAL A 143 -9.22 -4.22 -13.00
CA VAL A 143 -9.98 -4.51 -14.21
C VAL A 143 -10.01 -3.35 -15.18
N SER A 144 -10.12 -3.67 -16.48
CA SER A 144 -10.36 -2.65 -17.50
C SER A 144 -11.80 -2.17 -17.45
N LYS A 145 -11.99 -0.84 -17.38
CA LYS A 145 -13.32 -0.21 -17.44
C LYS A 145 -13.65 0.38 -18.82
N GLY A 146 -12.86 0.07 -19.82
CA GLY A 146 -12.95 0.66 -21.16
C GLY A 146 -12.05 1.90 -21.32
N ASN A 147 -12.00 2.44 -22.54
CA ASN A 147 -11.18 3.59 -22.90
C ASN A 147 -9.69 3.46 -22.49
N GLU A 148 -9.16 2.22 -22.50
CA GLU A 148 -7.79 1.89 -22.10
C GLU A 148 -7.48 2.18 -20.61
N MET A 149 -8.50 2.43 -19.78
CA MET A 149 -8.35 2.66 -18.36
C MET A 149 -8.61 1.38 -17.55
N ALA A 150 -7.91 1.26 -16.42
CA ALA A 150 -8.13 0.21 -15.43
C ALA A 150 -8.38 0.81 -14.05
N HIS A 151 -9.11 0.11 -13.20
CA HIS A 151 -9.37 0.53 -11.82
C HIS A 151 -9.41 -0.67 -10.86
N PHE A 152 -9.21 -0.42 -9.58
CA PHE A 152 -9.39 -1.42 -8.55
C PHE A 152 -10.88 -1.62 -8.24
N VAL A 153 -11.31 -2.87 -8.13
CA VAL A 153 -12.66 -3.23 -7.68
C VAL A 153 -12.61 -3.52 -6.19
N THR A 154 -13.23 -2.69 -5.38
CA THR A 154 -13.42 -2.95 -3.94
C THR A 154 -14.66 -3.85 -3.73
N TYR A 155 -14.62 -4.70 -2.70
CA TYR A 155 -15.61 -5.75 -2.49
C TYR A 155 -16.58 -5.46 -1.36
#